data_35a8fd5479124edbb65713657acd2423
#
_entry.id   35a8fd5479124edbb65713657acd2423
#
_cell.length_a   1.000
_cell.length_b   1.000
_cell.length_c   1.000
_cell.angle_alpha   90.00
_cell.angle_beta   90.00
_cell.angle_gamma   90.00
#
_symmetry.space_group_name_H-M   'P 1'
#
loop_
_entity.id
_entity.type
_entity.pdbx_description
1 polymer ?
#
loop_
_entity_poly.entity_id
_entity_poly.type
_entity_poly.pdbx_seq_one_letter_code
_entity_poly.pdbx_strand_id
1 'polypeptide(L)'
;MAWDRAPNVTNDLAALQSGAKIFVNHCLNCHSAAYMRFNRLRDIGLTEQQIKDNLLFATDKVGETMRAAIDPKQAKEWFGANPPDLTLVARSRSGHGGTGADYLYTFLRTFYRDPTKATGWNNLAFPNVGMPHALWEMQGDRQPVFDKIQEHGHEVQVFKGWKQVAPGTMTPLQYDETIGDLVAYRIERIEQEAEAMRAYIQSA
;
A
#
# COMPACT_ATOMS: atom_id res chain seq x y z
N MET A 1 18.45 -3.18 -3.14
CA MET A 1 17.82 -1.94 -3.62
C MET A 1 17.56 -1.04 -2.41
N ALA A 2 17.98 0.23 -2.45
CA ALA A 2 17.61 1.21 -1.42
C ALA A 2 16.11 1.54 -1.54
N TRP A 3 15.46 1.86 -0.43
CA TRP A 3 14.06 2.28 -0.44
C TRP A 3 13.96 3.79 -0.69
N ASP A 4 12.98 4.17 -1.49
CA ASP A 4 12.65 5.58 -1.72
C ASP A 4 12.03 6.19 -0.45
N ARG A 5 12.32 7.44 -0.18
CA ARG A 5 11.71 8.15 0.94
C ARG A 5 10.26 8.45 0.65
N ALA A 6 9.37 7.99 1.53
CA ALA A 6 7.96 8.35 1.47
C ALA A 6 7.78 9.86 1.75
N PRO A 7 6.92 10.56 1.00
CA PRO A 7 6.60 11.95 1.32
C PRO A 7 5.87 12.03 2.67
N ASN A 8 6.17 13.04 3.46
CA ASN A 8 5.49 13.28 4.72
C ASN A 8 4.32 14.25 4.51
N VAL A 9 3.13 13.71 4.26
CA VAL A 9 1.88 14.44 4.09
C VAL A 9 0.83 14.05 5.13
N THR A 10 1.27 13.55 6.30
CA THR A 10 0.39 13.07 7.38
C THR A 10 -0.48 14.16 8.01
N ASN A 11 -0.14 15.42 7.83
CA ASN A 11 -0.92 16.58 8.30
C ASN A 11 -1.85 17.17 7.22
N ASP A 12 -1.85 16.60 6.01
CA ASP A 12 -2.71 17.03 4.91
C ASP A 12 -3.99 16.17 4.86
N LEU A 13 -5.10 16.75 5.30
CA LEU A 13 -6.39 16.05 5.33
C LEU A 13 -6.85 15.61 3.94
N ALA A 14 -6.56 16.38 2.88
CA ALA A 14 -6.93 16.01 1.52
C ALA A 14 -6.13 14.78 1.05
N ALA A 15 -4.83 14.74 1.34
CA ALA A 15 -3.98 13.59 1.08
C ALA A 15 -4.45 12.35 1.85
N LEU A 16 -4.79 12.51 3.15
CA LEU A 16 -5.29 11.40 3.97
C LEU A 16 -6.63 10.85 3.47
N GLN A 17 -7.55 11.71 3.04
CA GLN A 17 -8.84 11.31 2.46
C GLN A 17 -8.63 10.62 1.10
N SER A 18 -7.73 11.12 0.25
CA SER A 18 -7.31 10.48 -1.00
C SER A 18 -6.76 9.09 -0.74
N GLY A 19 -5.82 8.97 0.20
CA GLY A 19 -5.23 7.70 0.62
C GLY A 19 -6.27 6.70 1.16
N ALA A 20 -7.22 7.17 1.98
CA ALA A 20 -8.32 6.35 2.48
C ALA A 20 -9.19 5.80 1.35
N LYS A 21 -9.51 6.63 0.36
CA LYS A 21 -10.25 6.22 -0.84
C LYS A 21 -9.52 5.11 -1.61
N ILE A 22 -8.23 5.27 -1.86
CA ILE A 22 -7.42 4.25 -2.55
C ILE A 22 -7.38 2.97 -1.72
N PHE A 23 -7.17 3.07 -0.41
CA PHE A 23 -7.14 1.90 0.48
C PHE A 23 -8.44 1.09 0.42
N VAL A 24 -9.59 1.75 0.60
CA VAL A 24 -10.89 1.08 0.64
C VAL A 24 -11.24 0.45 -0.71
N ASN A 25 -10.95 1.14 -1.83
CA ASN A 25 -11.35 0.67 -3.16
C ASN A 25 -10.40 -0.39 -3.74
N HIS A 26 -9.12 -0.39 -3.39
CA HIS A 26 -8.12 -1.25 -4.04
C HIS A 26 -7.46 -2.25 -3.09
N CYS A 27 -7.24 -1.90 -1.82
CA CYS A 27 -6.54 -2.77 -0.89
C CYS A 27 -7.49 -3.66 -0.07
N LEU A 28 -8.61 -3.08 0.40
CA LEU A 28 -9.56 -3.74 1.31
C LEU A 28 -10.27 -4.94 0.66
N ASN A 29 -10.27 -5.05 -0.65
CA ASN A 29 -10.81 -6.23 -1.35
C ASN A 29 -10.08 -7.53 -0.95
N CYS A 30 -8.77 -7.44 -0.71
CA CYS A 30 -7.92 -8.58 -0.39
C CYS A 30 -7.28 -8.49 1.01
N HIS A 31 -7.05 -7.29 1.53
CA HIS A 31 -6.35 -7.06 2.78
C HIS A 31 -7.28 -6.47 3.83
N SER A 32 -7.46 -7.16 4.94
CA SER A 32 -8.13 -6.58 6.10
C SER A 32 -7.24 -5.53 6.79
N ALA A 33 -7.87 -4.57 7.45
CA ALA A 33 -7.33 -3.78 8.54
C ALA A 33 -8.24 -4.04 9.75
N ALA A 34 -8.15 -5.26 10.30
CA ALA A 34 -9.13 -5.86 11.19
C ALA A 34 -9.26 -5.15 12.55
N TYR A 35 -8.28 -4.35 12.93
CA TYR A 35 -8.31 -3.54 14.15
C TYR A 35 -8.71 -2.08 13.88
N MET A 36 -9.08 -1.74 12.64
CA MET A 36 -9.60 -0.44 12.25
C MET A 36 -11.11 -0.49 12.00
N ARG A 37 -11.81 0.54 12.43
CA ARG A 37 -13.25 0.71 12.18
C ARG A 37 -13.49 1.83 11.17
N PHE A 38 -14.54 1.71 10.35
CA PHE A 38 -14.89 2.74 9.36
C PHE A 38 -15.20 4.10 10.01
N ASN A 39 -15.79 4.13 11.22
CA ASN A 39 -16.09 5.39 11.91
C ASN A 39 -14.85 6.21 12.26
N ARG A 40 -13.65 5.60 12.28
CA ARG A 40 -12.37 6.30 12.48
C ARG A 40 -11.95 7.15 11.30
N LEU A 41 -12.60 7.02 10.14
CA LEU A 41 -12.42 7.93 9.01
C LEU A 41 -12.89 9.37 9.33
N ARG A 42 -13.65 9.56 10.42
CA ARG A 42 -13.99 10.88 10.93
C ARG A 42 -12.77 11.66 11.42
N ASP A 43 -11.72 10.98 11.86
CA ASP A 43 -10.50 11.61 12.37
C ASP A 43 -9.70 12.32 11.26
N ILE A 44 -9.95 11.96 10.01
CA ILE A 44 -9.40 12.64 8.83
C ILE A 44 -10.41 13.62 8.20
N GLY A 45 -11.40 14.08 8.98
CA GLY A 45 -12.34 15.13 8.59
C GLY A 45 -13.54 14.68 7.77
N LEU A 46 -13.79 13.38 7.60
CA LEU A 46 -14.99 12.88 6.90
C LEU A 46 -16.20 12.85 7.84
N THR A 47 -17.36 13.27 7.34
CA THR A 47 -18.62 13.06 8.04
C THR A 47 -19.08 11.60 7.95
N GLU A 48 -19.92 11.16 8.89
CA GLU A 48 -20.49 9.81 8.84
C GLU A 48 -21.26 9.55 7.53
N GLN A 49 -21.96 10.56 7.03
CA GLN A 49 -22.69 10.45 5.77
C GLN A 49 -21.73 10.25 4.57
N GLN A 50 -20.64 11.03 4.52
CA GLN A 50 -19.62 10.85 3.48
C GLN A 50 -18.98 9.47 3.52
N ILE A 51 -18.74 8.93 4.72
CA ILE A 51 -18.21 7.57 4.89
C ILE A 51 -19.20 6.53 4.33
N LYS A 52 -20.50 6.64 4.71
CA LYS A 52 -21.55 5.74 4.24
C LYS A 52 -21.72 5.77 2.73
N ASP A 53 -21.74 6.95 2.16
CA ASP A 53 -22.03 7.11 0.73
C ASP A 53 -20.85 6.72 -0.18
N ASN A 54 -19.61 6.82 0.33
CA ASN A 54 -18.43 6.74 -0.53
C ASN A 54 -17.41 5.65 -0.17
N LEU A 55 -17.44 5.12 1.06
CA LEU A 55 -16.38 4.23 1.55
C LEU A 55 -16.91 2.98 2.29
N LEU A 56 -18.21 2.85 2.50
CA LEU A 56 -18.80 1.76 3.28
C LEU A 56 -19.42 0.71 2.34
N PHE A 57 -18.58 -0.04 1.62
CA PHE A 57 -19.05 -1.03 0.64
C PHE A 57 -19.21 -2.45 1.22
N ALA A 58 -18.52 -2.77 2.30
CA ALA A 58 -18.48 -4.12 2.86
C ALA A 58 -19.48 -4.35 4.00
N THR A 59 -20.16 -3.30 4.48
CA THR A 59 -21.08 -3.35 5.63
C THR A 59 -21.99 -2.12 5.65
N ASP A 60 -23.12 -2.21 6.37
CA ASP A 60 -24.05 -1.07 6.55
C ASP A 60 -23.74 -0.25 7.82
N LYS A 61 -22.77 -0.69 8.63
CA LYS A 61 -22.48 -0.09 9.95
C LYS A 61 -21.08 0.50 10.00
N VAL A 62 -20.98 1.80 10.17
CA VAL A 62 -19.69 2.51 10.32
C VAL A 62 -18.87 2.07 11.55
N GLY A 63 -19.51 1.44 12.54
CA GLY A 63 -18.83 0.87 13.71
C GLY A 63 -18.12 -0.45 13.44
N GLU A 64 -18.35 -1.10 12.29
CA GLU A 64 -17.70 -2.35 11.94
C GLU A 64 -16.22 -2.14 11.58
N THR A 65 -15.43 -3.22 11.73
CA THR A 65 -14.02 -3.23 11.38
C THR A 65 -13.83 -3.40 9.87
N MET A 66 -12.70 -2.92 9.35
CA MET A 66 -12.35 -3.02 7.93
C MET A 66 -11.85 -4.43 7.60
N ARG A 67 -12.75 -5.27 7.13
CA ARG A 67 -12.45 -6.66 6.76
C ARG A 67 -12.47 -6.84 5.25
N ALA A 68 -11.51 -7.64 4.76
CA ALA A 68 -11.45 -8.03 3.36
C ALA A 68 -12.68 -8.86 2.97
N ALA A 69 -13.11 -8.68 1.72
CA ALA A 69 -14.20 -9.46 1.14
C ALA A 69 -13.77 -10.89 0.75
N ILE A 70 -12.49 -11.10 0.47
CA ILE A 70 -11.96 -12.39 0.03
C ILE A 70 -11.97 -13.43 1.16
N ASP A 71 -12.39 -14.64 0.85
CA ASP A 71 -12.25 -15.78 1.74
C ASP A 71 -10.77 -16.22 1.87
N PRO A 72 -10.25 -16.46 3.11
CA PRO A 72 -8.85 -16.83 3.30
C PRO A 72 -8.42 -18.13 2.60
N LYS A 73 -9.33 -19.10 2.41
CA LYS A 73 -9.01 -20.36 1.70
C LYS A 73 -8.86 -20.10 0.21
N GLN A 74 -9.78 -19.31 -0.37
CA GLN A 74 -9.71 -18.89 -1.77
C GLN A 74 -8.47 -18.04 -2.03
N ALA A 75 -8.13 -17.11 -1.12
CA ALA A 75 -6.92 -16.30 -1.23
C ALA A 75 -5.66 -17.17 -1.28
N LYS A 76 -5.57 -18.19 -0.42
CA LYS A 76 -4.45 -19.15 -0.41
C LYS A 76 -4.38 -19.97 -1.69
N GLU A 77 -5.52 -20.37 -2.23
CA GLU A 77 -5.62 -21.11 -3.49
C GLU A 77 -5.16 -20.25 -4.69
N TRP A 78 -5.60 -19.00 -4.77
CA TRP A 78 -5.32 -18.11 -5.90
C TRP A 78 -3.92 -17.50 -5.88
N PHE A 79 -3.40 -17.16 -4.70
CA PHE A 79 -2.15 -16.40 -4.54
C PHE A 79 -1.03 -17.20 -3.87
N GLY A 80 -1.30 -18.44 -3.46
CA GLY A 80 -0.34 -19.26 -2.71
C GLY A 80 -0.18 -18.87 -1.23
N ALA A 81 -0.75 -17.74 -0.81
CA ALA A 81 -0.68 -17.23 0.57
C ALA A 81 -1.91 -16.36 0.89
N ASN A 82 -2.20 -16.21 2.17
CA ASN A 82 -3.20 -15.23 2.60
C ASN A 82 -2.61 -13.82 2.56
N PRO A 83 -3.32 -12.82 1.99
CA PRO A 83 -2.91 -11.43 2.09
C PRO A 83 -2.78 -11.03 3.58
N PRO A 84 -1.67 -10.40 3.99
CA PRO A 84 -1.49 -9.98 5.37
C PRO A 84 -2.49 -8.89 5.77
N ASP A 85 -2.83 -8.85 7.05
CA ASP A 85 -3.57 -7.72 7.62
C ASP A 85 -2.73 -6.45 7.58
N LEU A 86 -3.34 -5.34 7.16
CA LEU A 86 -2.64 -4.07 6.96
C LEU A 86 -2.80 -3.08 8.11
N THR A 87 -3.36 -3.48 9.25
CA THR A 87 -3.55 -2.57 10.41
C THR A 87 -2.23 -1.92 10.82
N LEU A 88 -1.17 -2.71 10.98
CA LEU A 88 0.15 -2.24 11.44
C LEU A 88 1.24 -2.34 10.37
N VAL A 89 0.90 -2.39 9.10
CA VAL A 89 1.86 -2.69 8.03
C VAL A 89 2.99 -1.67 7.94
N ALA A 90 2.70 -0.38 8.08
CA ALA A 90 3.70 0.68 8.01
C ALA A 90 4.71 0.61 9.20
N ARG A 91 4.34 -0.01 10.31
CA ARG A 91 5.24 -0.25 11.44
C ARG A 91 6.02 -1.55 11.30
N SER A 92 5.34 -2.62 10.90
CA SER A 92 5.92 -3.97 10.84
C SER A 92 6.94 -4.16 9.72
N ARG A 93 6.95 -3.29 8.71
CA ARG A 93 7.86 -3.34 7.56
C ARG A 93 9.09 -2.44 7.68
N SER A 94 9.34 -1.84 8.83
CA SER A 94 10.59 -1.11 9.09
C SER A 94 11.78 -2.07 9.12
N GLY A 95 12.93 -1.63 8.62
CA GLY A 95 14.13 -2.46 8.53
C GLY A 95 15.37 -1.66 8.14
N HIS A 96 16.42 -2.38 7.71
CA HIS A 96 17.70 -1.75 7.35
C HIS A 96 17.61 -0.75 6.16
N GLY A 97 16.59 -0.87 5.30
CA GLY A 97 16.38 0.02 4.16
C GLY A 97 15.69 1.35 4.50
N GLY A 98 15.11 1.47 5.70
CA GLY A 98 14.36 2.66 6.12
C GLY A 98 13.14 2.34 6.97
N THR A 99 12.19 3.27 7.01
CA THR A 99 10.91 3.09 7.70
C THR A 99 9.99 2.14 6.95
N GLY A 100 8.96 1.63 7.62
CA GLY A 100 7.93 0.84 6.93
C GLY A 100 7.13 1.65 5.91
N ALA A 101 7.04 2.96 6.09
CA ALA A 101 6.49 3.88 5.10
C ALA A 101 7.34 3.93 3.83
N ASP A 102 8.66 4.07 3.96
CA ASP A 102 9.61 4.03 2.83
C ASP A 102 9.50 2.69 2.09
N TYR A 103 9.38 1.58 2.84
CA TYR A 103 9.16 0.26 2.23
C TYR A 103 7.86 0.22 1.41
N LEU A 104 6.73 0.63 1.99
CA LEU A 104 5.44 0.59 1.30
C LEU A 104 5.42 1.50 0.08
N TYR A 105 5.99 2.69 0.19
CA TYR A 105 6.12 3.64 -0.90
C TYR A 105 6.95 3.06 -2.05
N THR A 106 8.08 2.44 -1.73
CA THR A 106 8.93 1.76 -2.71
C THR A 106 8.22 0.54 -3.30
N PHE A 107 7.64 -0.32 -2.46
CA PHE A 107 6.97 -1.55 -2.86
C PHE A 107 5.85 -1.27 -3.87
N LEU A 108 4.93 -0.34 -3.57
CA LEU A 108 3.81 -0.04 -4.44
C LEU A 108 4.22 0.62 -5.77
N ARG A 109 5.40 1.26 -5.79
CA ARG A 109 5.96 1.92 -6.97
C ARG A 109 6.97 1.08 -7.76
N THR A 110 7.14 -0.20 -7.44
CA THR A 110 8.15 -1.05 -8.09
C THR A 110 7.60 -2.32 -8.70
N PHE A 111 6.29 -2.38 -8.93
CA PHE A 111 5.66 -3.42 -9.73
C PHE A 111 5.98 -3.29 -11.23
N TYR A 112 6.10 -4.43 -11.89
CA TYR A 112 6.29 -4.53 -13.35
C TYR A 112 5.69 -5.82 -13.90
N ARG A 113 5.40 -5.86 -15.21
CA ARG A 113 4.93 -7.06 -15.90
C ARG A 113 6.03 -8.12 -15.95
N ASP A 114 5.68 -9.33 -15.53
CA ASP A 114 6.53 -10.51 -15.63
C ASP A 114 5.67 -11.72 -16.01
N PRO A 115 5.63 -12.10 -17.29
CA PRO A 115 4.80 -13.20 -17.76
C PRO A 115 5.23 -14.57 -17.22
N THR A 116 6.37 -14.66 -16.56
CA THR A 116 6.83 -15.90 -15.91
C THR A 116 6.17 -16.15 -14.57
N LYS A 117 5.46 -15.16 -14.03
CA LYS A 117 4.77 -15.25 -12.73
C LYS A 117 3.29 -15.59 -12.92
N ALA A 118 2.72 -16.36 -12.00
CA ALA A 118 1.33 -16.79 -12.04
C ALA A 118 0.35 -15.60 -12.10
N THR A 119 0.66 -14.50 -11.40
CA THR A 119 -0.13 -13.26 -11.41
C THR A 119 0.15 -12.36 -12.62
N GLY A 120 1.18 -12.66 -13.43
CA GLY A 120 1.67 -11.79 -14.49
C GLY A 120 2.46 -10.57 -14.00
N TRP A 121 2.76 -10.48 -12.70
CA TRP A 121 3.42 -9.36 -12.06
C TRP A 121 4.60 -9.78 -11.19
N ASN A 122 5.61 -8.93 -11.11
CA ASN A 122 6.72 -9.04 -10.18
C ASN A 122 7.05 -7.67 -9.57
N ASN A 123 7.96 -7.63 -8.60
CA ASN A 123 8.26 -6.42 -7.86
C ASN A 123 9.78 -6.34 -7.56
N LEU A 124 10.38 -5.15 -7.70
CA LEU A 124 11.81 -4.98 -7.43
C LEU A 124 12.15 -4.95 -5.94
N ALA A 125 11.25 -4.40 -5.11
CA ALA A 125 11.46 -4.34 -3.66
C ALA A 125 11.18 -5.69 -2.98
N PHE A 126 10.34 -6.52 -3.59
CA PHE A 126 10.00 -7.86 -3.11
C PHE A 126 9.92 -8.85 -4.28
N PRO A 127 11.08 -9.36 -4.75
CA PRO A 127 11.13 -10.30 -5.87
C PRO A 127 10.30 -11.55 -5.63
N ASN A 128 9.66 -12.04 -6.70
CA ASN A 128 8.75 -13.19 -6.68
C ASN A 128 7.49 -12.97 -5.82
N VAL A 129 6.99 -11.75 -5.78
CA VAL A 129 5.77 -11.40 -5.07
C VAL A 129 4.57 -12.21 -5.58
N GLY A 130 3.79 -12.77 -4.64
CA GLY A 130 2.51 -13.42 -4.97
C GLY A 130 1.35 -12.44 -5.17
N MET A 131 1.46 -11.22 -4.65
CA MET A 131 0.45 -10.16 -4.80
C MET A 131 0.42 -9.66 -6.25
N PRO A 132 -0.75 -9.63 -6.91
CA PRO A 132 -0.91 -8.94 -8.18
C PRO A 132 -0.80 -7.42 -7.99
N HIS A 133 -0.49 -6.69 -9.07
CA HIS A 133 -0.44 -5.23 -9.01
C HIS A 133 -1.84 -4.62 -8.99
N ALA A 134 -2.39 -4.35 -7.79
CA ALA A 134 -3.75 -3.84 -7.63
C ALA A 134 -3.99 -2.45 -8.25
N LEU A 135 -2.93 -1.66 -8.48
CA LEU A 135 -3.00 -0.28 -9.00
C LEU A 135 -2.48 -0.18 -10.44
N TRP A 136 -2.47 -1.27 -11.19
CA TRP A 136 -1.88 -1.34 -12.53
C TRP A 136 -2.54 -0.38 -13.53
N GLU A 137 -3.85 -0.17 -13.43
CA GLU A 137 -4.57 0.76 -14.31
C GLU A 137 -4.10 2.22 -14.11
N MET A 138 -3.72 2.57 -12.89
CA MET A 138 -3.19 3.90 -12.57
C MET A 138 -1.76 4.05 -13.06
N GLN A 139 -0.90 3.06 -12.81
CA GLN A 139 0.52 3.08 -13.15
C GLN A 139 0.78 2.86 -14.65
N GLY A 140 0.00 2.00 -15.30
CA GLY A 140 0.30 1.44 -16.62
C GLY A 140 1.35 0.33 -16.59
N ASP A 141 1.68 -0.18 -17.77
CA ASP A 141 2.69 -1.23 -17.92
C ASP A 141 4.08 -0.63 -18.08
N ARG A 142 5.04 -1.15 -17.32
CA ARG A 142 6.44 -0.73 -17.39
C ARG A 142 7.38 -1.91 -17.18
N GLN A 143 8.62 -1.75 -17.65
CA GLN A 143 9.71 -2.70 -17.50
C GLN A 143 10.90 -2.05 -16.81
N PRO A 144 11.56 -2.75 -15.88
CA PRO A 144 12.80 -2.25 -15.28
C PRO A 144 13.94 -2.30 -16.32
N VAL A 145 14.76 -1.25 -16.30
CA VAL A 145 15.99 -1.17 -17.09
C VAL A 145 17.16 -1.35 -16.14
N PHE A 146 18.09 -2.23 -16.50
CA PHE A 146 19.30 -2.49 -15.73
C PHE A 146 20.53 -2.14 -16.53
N ASP A 147 21.52 -1.53 -15.89
CA ASP A 147 22.89 -1.45 -16.39
C ASP A 147 23.72 -2.61 -15.83
N LYS A 148 24.69 -3.06 -16.60
CA LYS A 148 25.69 -4.02 -16.16
C LYS A 148 26.93 -3.28 -15.73
N ILE A 149 27.34 -3.49 -14.49
CA ILE A 149 28.59 -2.92 -13.94
C ILE A 149 29.51 -4.03 -13.46
N GLN A 150 30.82 -3.75 -13.43
CA GLN A 150 31.78 -4.68 -12.82
C GLN A 150 31.99 -4.25 -11.36
N GLU A 151 31.69 -5.15 -10.43
CA GLU A 151 31.91 -4.94 -9.00
C GLU A 151 32.69 -6.15 -8.44
N HIS A 152 33.85 -5.88 -7.86
CA HIS A 152 34.74 -6.92 -7.31
C HIS A 152 35.05 -8.07 -8.29
N GLY A 153 35.13 -7.79 -9.59
CA GLY A 153 35.42 -8.78 -10.63
C GLY A 153 34.22 -9.61 -11.12
N HIS A 154 33.01 -9.30 -10.64
CA HIS A 154 31.75 -9.92 -11.07
C HIS A 154 30.87 -8.92 -11.81
N GLU A 155 30.17 -9.38 -12.86
CA GLU A 155 29.14 -8.58 -13.53
C GLU A 155 27.88 -8.53 -12.65
N VAL A 156 27.48 -7.32 -12.24
CA VAL A 156 26.28 -7.07 -11.42
C VAL A 156 25.30 -6.22 -12.22
N GLN A 157 24.01 -6.56 -12.13
CA GLN A 157 22.95 -5.73 -12.71
C GLN A 157 22.49 -4.70 -11.69
N VAL A 158 22.53 -3.43 -12.08
CA VAL A 158 22.07 -2.32 -11.25
C VAL A 158 20.86 -1.67 -11.90
N PHE A 159 19.78 -1.51 -11.11
CA PHE A 159 18.58 -0.84 -11.60
C PHE A 159 18.89 0.60 -11.98
N LYS A 160 18.54 0.97 -13.22
CA LYS A 160 18.76 2.30 -13.81
C LYS A 160 17.50 3.15 -13.85
N GLY A 161 16.35 2.51 -14.05
CA GLY A 161 15.09 3.23 -14.21
C GLY A 161 14.01 2.38 -14.87
N TRP A 162 12.96 3.04 -15.32
CA TRP A 162 11.80 2.43 -15.93
C TRP A 162 11.67 2.76 -17.41
N LYS A 163 11.28 1.76 -18.20
CA LYS A 163 10.79 1.95 -19.57
C LYS A 163 9.26 1.77 -19.54
N GLN A 164 8.51 2.84 -19.84
CA GLN A 164 7.06 2.74 -20.00
C GLN A 164 6.75 1.94 -21.27
N VAL A 165 5.88 0.94 -21.13
CA VAL A 165 5.42 0.06 -22.22
C VAL A 165 4.02 0.48 -22.68
N ALA A 166 3.11 0.72 -21.73
CA ALA A 166 1.80 1.28 -21.97
C ALA A 166 1.46 2.29 -20.87
N PRO A 167 0.80 3.42 -21.21
CA PRO A 167 0.44 4.42 -20.21
C PRO A 167 -0.65 3.89 -19.28
N GLY A 168 -0.64 4.35 -18.03
CA GLY A 168 -1.75 4.22 -17.10
C GLY A 168 -2.73 5.38 -17.24
N THR A 169 -3.70 5.42 -16.35
CA THR A 169 -4.65 6.55 -16.23
C THR A 169 -4.03 7.76 -15.55
N MET A 170 -2.87 7.60 -14.92
CA MET A 170 -2.11 8.66 -14.25
C MET A 170 -0.75 8.85 -14.90
N THR A 171 -0.24 10.08 -14.86
CA THR A 171 1.18 10.33 -15.12
C THR A 171 2.04 9.71 -14.01
N PRO A 172 3.34 9.44 -14.23
CA PRO A 172 4.21 8.91 -13.18
C PRO A 172 4.21 9.78 -11.90
N LEU A 173 4.19 11.11 -12.03
CA LEU A 173 4.14 12.02 -10.89
C LEU A 173 2.83 11.89 -10.11
N GLN A 174 1.69 11.89 -10.79
CA GLN A 174 0.37 11.70 -10.16
C GLN A 174 0.28 10.35 -9.45
N TYR A 175 0.85 9.29 -10.04
CA TYR A 175 0.90 7.98 -9.41
C TYR A 175 1.75 8.01 -8.14
N ASP A 176 2.92 8.63 -8.18
CA ASP A 176 3.81 8.76 -7.03
C ASP A 176 3.16 9.56 -5.88
N GLU A 177 2.46 10.65 -6.19
CA GLU A 177 1.67 11.43 -5.22
C GLU A 177 0.55 10.58 -4.61
N THR A 178 -0.21 9.85 -5.42
CA THR A 178 -1.29 8.96 -4.98
C THR A 178 -0.77 7.86 -4.03
N ILE A 179 0.39 7.29 -4.32
CA ILE A 179 1.02 6.31 -3.40
C ILE A 179 1.49 6.99 -2.11
N GLY A 180 1.98 8.23 -2.19
CA GLY A 180 2.32 9.05 -1.02
C GLY A 180 1.12 9.25 -0.09
N ASP A 181 -0.04 9.62 -0.63
CA ASP A 181 -1.30 9.79 0.09
C ASP A 181 -1.75 8.50 0.78
N LEU A 182 -1.70 7.38 0.05
CA LEU A 182 -2.04 6.06 0.57
C LEU A 182 -1.15 5.66 1.75
N VAL A 183 0.16 5.89 1.63
CA VAL A 183 1.12 5.57 2.68
C VAL A 183 0.93 6.48 3.89
N ALA A 184 0.71 7.78 3.69
CA ALA A 184 0.44 8.75 4.76
C ALA A 184 -0.82 8.39 5.56
N TYR A 185 -1.90 8.00 4.89
CA TYR A 185 -3.12 7.50 5.54
C TYR A 185 -2.83 6.30 6.46
N ARG A 186 -1.93 5.40 6.05
CA ARG A 186 -1.57 4.22 6.86
C ARG A 186 -0.70 4.56 8.07
N ILE A 187 0.20 5.55 7.95
CA ILE A 187 1.07 6.00 9.05
C ILE A 187 0.26 6.74 10.12
N GLU A 188 -0.52 7.71 9.70
CA GLU A 188 -1.33 8.55 10.59
C GLU A 188 -2.23 7.70 11.49
N ARG A 189 -2.85 6.67 10.94
CA ARG A 189 -3.72 5.75 11.68
C ARG A 189 -2.99 4.99 12.77
N ILE A 190 -1.73 4.58 12.53
CA ILE A 190 -0.92 3.86 13.52
C ILE A 190 -0.55 4.75 14.71
N GLU A 191 -0.19 6.00 14.44
CA GLU A 191 0.19 6.94 15.49
C GLU A 191 -0.98 7.24 16.42
N GLN A 192 -2.17 7.50 15.89
CA GLN A 192 -3.39 7.73 16.68
C GLN A 192 -3.78 6.52 17.53
N GLU A 193 -3.69 5.30 16.99
CA GLU A 193 -3.99 4.09 17.75
C GLU A 193 -2.97 3.84 18.87
N ALA A 194 -1.69 4.13 18.62
CA ALA A 194 -0.64 4.03 19.63
C ALA A 194 -0.82 5.08 20.74
N GLU A 195 -1.30 6.28 20.41
CA GLU A 195 -1.64 7.32 21.38
C GLU A 195 -2.86 6.95 22.21
N ALA A 196 -3.93 6.48 21.58
CA ALA A 196 -5.13 6.01 22.27
C ALA A 196 -4.83 4.84 23.22
N MET A 197 -3.99 3.90 22.79
CA MET A 197 -3.55 2.77 23.63
C MET A 197 -2.71 3.25 24.81
N ARG A 198 -1.78 4.20 24.61
CA ARG A 198 -0.98 4.79 25.71
C ARG A 198 -1.88 5.52 26.71
N ALA A 199 -2.84 6.33 26.24
CA ALA A 199 -3.80 7.03 27.10
C ALA A 199 -4.64 6.04 27.93
N TYR A 200 -5.11 4.95 27.31
CA TYR A 200 -5.85 3.90 28.03
C TYR A 200 -5.01 3.22 29.13
N ILE A 201 -3.75 2.85 28.83
CA ILE A 201 -2.84 2.24 29.81
C ILE A 201 -2.53 3.19 30.96
N GLN A 202 -2.42 4.49 30.72
CA GLN A 202 -2.17 5.51 31.76
C GLN A 202 -3.40 5.81 32.63
N SER A 203 -4.60 5.52 32.13
CA SER A 203 -5.87 5.75 32.85
C SER A 203 -6.35 4.53 33.65
N ALA A 204 -5.73 3.37 33.50
CA ALA A 204 -6.01 2.13 34.21
C ALA A 204 -5.11 1.92 35.40
#